data_e46814f14956381f5b516a1de572a1ca
#
_entry.id   e46814f14956381f5b516a1de572a1ca
#
_cell.length_a   1.000
_cell.length_b   1.000
_cell.length_c   1.000
_cell.angle_alpha   90.00
_cell.angle_beta   90.00
_cell.angle_gamma   90.00
#
_symmetry.space_group_name_H-M   'P 1'
#
loop_
_entity.id
_entity.type
_entity.pdbx_description
1 polymer ?
#
loop_
_entity_poly.entity_id
_entity_poly.type
_entity_poly.pdbx_seq_one_letter_code
_entity_poly.pdbx_strand_id
1 'polypeptide(L)'
;MALSHARWHTEDMAKDPPEQQPSNRSAPISEAFRTFIQSGWSPSHPTPAARLPIADYAATRRDAVSESFPGITLVIPAGSPKQRSNDTDYPYRPHSAFSYFTGWGHDTTAGSVLQGLWRGDHHEWTLFARGPAPRTSDEFYANDAIGEFWTGRRRSLDEVATRFGIATAERETFVFPDSESSPIAVVWEADPALSGELETLRGSEGPQSDDDDLERVASEMRLVKDDCEIAELREAVASTHRGFTDIIEALPGAIGHGRGERVIEGAFHQRARIEGNAVGYDSIVAAGSHACILHWVDNDGPIRDGDLLLVDAGVERESLYTADITRTLPVNGRFTQQQRLVYEAVLEAADAAFDAVKPGVPFHTVHDTAMAVIARHVSEWGFLPVSLEETIEKT
;
A
#
# COMPACT_ATOMS: atom_id res chain seq x y z
N MET A 1 -13.47 48.57 42.05
CA MET A 1 -12.37 48.71 41.06
C MET A 1 -12.74 47.96 39.82
N ALA A 2 -13.10 48.64 38.75
CA ALA A 2 -13.63 48.09 37.55
C ALA A 2 -12.46 47.78 36.58
N LEU A 3 -12.38 46.53 36.10
CA LEU A 3 -11.50 46.16 35.01
C LEU A 3 -12.26 46.25 33.69
N SER A 4 -11.79 47.13 32.84
CA SER A 4 -12.35 47.44 31.52
C SER A 4 -12.10 46.30 30.54
N HIS A 5 -13.15 45.88 29.84
CA HIS A 5 -13.07 44.98 28.70
C HIS A 5 -12.57 45.76 27.47
N ALA A 6 -11.36 45.46 27.01
CA ALA A 6 -10.91 45.87 25.70
C ALA A 6 -11.51 44.96 24.63
N ARG A 7 -12.38 45.52 23.79
CA ARG A 7 -12.86 44.90 22.55
C ARG A 7 -11.73 44.99 21.51
N TRP A 8 -11.26 43.87 21.05
CA TRP A 8 -10.43 43.79 19.83
C TRP A 8 -11.36 43.80 18.62
N HIS A 9 -11.24 44.86 17.81
CA HIS A 9 -11.83 44.91 16.48
C HIS A 9 -11.00 44.00 15.57
N THR A 10 -11.63 42.92 15.06
CA THR A 10 -11.10 42.16 13.93
C THR A 10 -11.45 42.93 12.66
N GLU A 11 -10.49 43.73 12.14
CA GLU A 11 -10.56 44.19 10.76
C GLU A 11 -10.31 43.01 9.84
N ASP A 12 -11.18 42.86 8.85
CA ASP A 12 -11.08 41.93 7.73
C ASP A 12 -9.76 42.18 6.99
N MET A 13 -8.74 41.39 7.30
CA MET A 13 -7.58 41.24 6.44
C MET A 13 -7.95 40.11 5.44
N ALA A 14 -8.36 40.49 4.25
CA ALA A 14 -8.33 39.61 3.10
C ALA A 14 -6.91 39.01 3.02
N LYS A 15 -6.77 37.73 3.38
CA LYS A 15 -5.52 36.99 3.20
C LYS A 15 -5.35 36.80 1.69
N ASP A 16 -4.33 37.48 1.13
CA ASP A 16 -3.80 37.07 -0.15
C ASP A 16 -3.53 35.57 -0.12
N PRO A 17 -3.84 34.83 -1.23
CA PRO A 17 -3.52 33.41 -1.29
C PRO A 17 -2.02 33.25 -0.98
N PRO A 18 -1.63 32.23 -0.21
CA PRO A 18 -0.23 32.06 0.18
C PRO A 18 0.61 32.00 -1.10
N GLU A 19 1.52 32.96 -1.25
CA GLU A 19 2.58 32.88 -2.25
C GLU A 19 3.18 31.46 -2.14
N GLN A 20 3.10 30.70 -3.22
CA GLN A 20 3.76 29.40 -3.28
C GLN A 20 5.24 29.67 -3.03
N GLN A 21 5.72 29.34 -1.84
CA GLN A 21 7.14 29.37 -1.56
C GLN A 21 7.82 28.50 -2.63
N PRO A 22 8.86 29.02 -3.31
CA PRO A 22 9.59 28.22 -4.28
C PRO A 22 10.01 26.91 -3.57
N SER A 23 9.64 25.76 -4.14
CA SER A 23 9.98 24.49 -3.55
C SER A 23 11.50 24.46 -3.39
N ASN A 24 12.01 24.05 -2.21
CA ASN A 24 13.46 23.85 -1.99
C ASN A 24 14.07 22.82 -2.98
N ARG A 25 13.25 22.28 -3.85
CA ARG A 25 13.58 21.27 -4.87
C ARG A 25 14.03 21.85 -6.20
N SER A 26 14.07 23.16 -6.39
CA SER A 26 14.62 23.78 -7.60
C SER A 26 16.01 24.36 -7.33
N ALA A 27 17.04 23.73 -7.84
CA ALA A 27 18.39 24.29 -7.80
C ALA A 27 18.46 25.55 -8.68
N PRO A 28 19.06 26.66 -8.20
CA PRO A 28 19.27 27.83 -9.03
C PRO A 28 20.28 27.50 -10.14
N ILE A 29 19.82 27.56 -11.39
CA ILE A 29 20.61 27.19 -12.57
C ILE A 29 20.85 28.45 -13.41
N SER A 30 22.14 28.73 -13.73
CA SER A 30 22.47 29.83 -14.62
C SER A 30 22.02 29.57 -16.06
N GLU A 31 21.73 30.65 -16.80
CA GLU A 31 21.35 30.57 -18.22
C GLU A 31 22.40 29.80 -19.06
N ALA A 32 23.69 30.02 -18.80
CA ALA A 32 24.78 29.34 -19.46
C ALA A 32 24.78 27.83 -19.18
N PHE A 33 24.51 27.44 -17.93
CA PHE A 33 24.39 26.00 -17.57
C PHE A 33 23.14 25.38 -18.18
N ARG A 34 22.00 26.11 -18.19
CA ARG A 34 20.76 25.64 -18.82
C ARG A 34 20.98 25.34 -20.30
N THR A 35 21.61 26.26 -21.05
CA THR A 35 21.95 26.06 -22.46
C THR A 35 22.88 24.86 -22.67
N PHE A 36 23.87 24.71 -21.80
CA PHE A 36 24.82 23.60 -21.87
C PHE A 36 24.13 22.25 -21.64
N ILE A 37 23.36 22.12 -20.56
CA ILE A 37 22.75 20.83 -20.16
C ILE A 37 21.64 20.37 -21.10
N GLN A 38 21.02 21.28 -21.84
CA GLN A 38 20.04 20.97 -22.86
C GLN A 38 20.66 20.43 -24.16
N SER A 39 21.97 20.48 -24.29
CA SER A 39 22.70 20.10 -25.50
C SER A 39 23.46 18.78 -25.35
N GLY A 40 23.79 18.16 -26.46
CA GLY A 40 24.70 17.00 -26.52
C GLY A 40 24.11 15.66 -26.09
N TRP A 41 22.83 15.57 -25.81
CA TRP A 41 22.18 14.32 -25.47
C TRP A 41 22.02 13.42 -26.70
N SER A 42 22.29 12.12 -26.53
CA SER A 42 21.95 11.11 -27.53
C SER A 42 20.43 11.02 -27.71
N PRO A 43 19.93 10.71 -28.89
CA PRO A 43 18.51 10.42 -29.08
C PRO A 43 18.03 9.36 -28.08
N SER A 44 16.85 9.55 -27.52
CA SER A 44 16.21 8.51 -26.71
C SER A 44 15.68 7.42 -27.65
N HIS A 45 16.03 6.18 -27.37
CA HIS A 45 15.46 5.04 -28.09
C HIS A 45 14.28 4.50 -27.29
N PRO A 46 13.10 4.32 -27.92
CA PRO A 46 11.99 3.66 -27.27
C PRO A 46 12.40 2.23 -26.90
N THR A 47 12.09 1.81 -25.68
CA THR A 47 12.27 0.42 -25.27
C THR A 47 11.10 -0.38 -25.81
N PRO A 48 11.30 -1.48 -26.52
CA PRO A 48 10.20 -2.35 -26.91
C PRO A 48 9.39 -2.76 -25.69
N ALA A 49 8.11 -2.50 -25.69
CA ALA A 49 7.20 -2.91 -24.62
C ALA A 49 6.40 -4.13 -25.08
N ALA A 50 6.22 -5.10 -24.19
CA ALA A 50 5.32 -6.21 -24.38
C ALA A 50 4.12 -6.06 -23.44
N ARG A 51 2.93 -6.46 -23.92
CA ARG A 51 1.73 -6.54 -23.10
C ARG A 51 1.95 -7.53 -21.96
N LEU A 52 1.62 -7.13 -20.75
CA LEU A 52 1.73 -7.96 -19.56
C LEU A 52 0.48 -8.83 -19.40
N PRO A 53 0.59 -10.06 -18.85
CA PRO A 53 -0.55 -10.91 -18.58
C PRO A 53 -1.63 -10.23 -17.72
N ILE A 54 -1.22 -9.43 -16.73
CA ILE A 54 -2.13 -8.67 -15.85
C ILE A 54 -3.07 -7.74 -16.61
N ALA A 55 -2.71 -7.30 -17.82
CA ALA A 55 -3.51 -6.37 -18.61
C ALA A 55 -4.91 -6.92 -18.95
N ASP A 56 -5.03 -8.21 -19.20
CA ASP A 56 -6.30 -8.85 -19.52
C ASP A 56 -7.17 -9.02 -18.27
N TYR A 57 -6.58 -9.37 -17.15
CA TYR A 57 -7.26 -9.42 -15.86
C TYR A 57 -7.75 -8.05 -15.42
N ALA A 58 -6.90 -7.03 -15.52
CA ALA A 58 -7.29 -5.66 -15.20
C ALA A 58 -8.40 -5.13 -16.12
N ALA A 59 -8.45 -5.54 -17.40
CA ALA A 59 -9.56 -5.23 -18.29
C ALA A 59 -10.87 -5.85 -17.80
N THR A 60 -10.86 -7.14 -17.47
CA THR A 60 -12.04 -7.84 -16.89
C THR A 60 -12.53 -7.16 -15.61
N ARG A 61 -11.63 -6.70 -14.75
CA ARG A 61 -11.99 -5.98 -13.52
C ARG A 61 -12.63 -4.63 -13.82
N ARG A 62 -12.14 -3.90 -14.85
CA ARG A 62 -12.73 -2.65 -15.30
C ARG A 62 -14.12 -2.86 -15.92
N ASP A 63 -14.33 -3.94 -16.66
CA ASP A 63 -15.65 -4.30 -17.19
C ASP A 63 -16.63 -4.59 -16.06
N ALA A 64 -16.21 -5.35 -15.05
CA ALA A 64 -17.05 -5.70 -13.88
C ALA A 64 -17.44 -4.46 -13.05
N VAL A 65 -16.52 -3.53 -12.77
CA VAL A 65 -16.89 -2.30 -12.07
C VAL A 65 -17.77 -1.41 -12.91
N SER A 66 -17.60 -1.41 -14.24
CA SER A 66 -18.43 -0.66 -15.18
C SER A 66 -19.91 -1.05 -15.10
N GLU A 67 -20.20 -2.34 -14.92
CA GLU A 67 -21.56 -2.83 -14.75
C GLU A 67 -22.25 -2.30 -13.47
N SER A 68 -21.47 -1.97 -12.46
CA SER A 68 -21.99 -1.47 -11.17
C SER A 68 -22.31 0.02 -11.18
N PHE A 69 -21.77 0.80 -12.13
CA PHE A 69 -21.88 2.27 -12.17
C PHE A 69 -22.37 2.82 -13.52
N PRO A 70 -23.54 2.40 -14.01
CA PRO A 70 -24.07 2.92 -15.27
C PRO A 70 -24.38 4.41 -15.15
N GLY A 71 -23.92 5.20 -16.10
CA GLY A 71 -24.17 6.66 -16.17
C GLY A 71 -23.23 7.52 -15.33
N ILE A 72 -22.34 6.92 -14.52
CA ILE A 72 -21.45 7.64 -13.61
C ILE A 72 -20.04 7.64 -14.18
N THR A 73 -19.35 8.76 -14.18
CA THR A 73 -17.91 8.82 -14.48
C THR A 73 -17.12 8.31 -13.29
N LEU A 74 -16.20 7.38 -13.52
CA LEU A 74 -15.34 6.81 -12.47
C LEU A 74 -13.95 7.44 -12.52
N VAL A 75 -13.44 7.88 -11.37
CA VAL A 75 -12.08 8.45 -11.23
C VAL A 75 -11.33 7.70 -10.13
N ILE A 76 -10.22 7.08 -10.50
CA ILE A 76 -9.43 6.25 -9.60
C ILE A 76 -7.99 6.77 -9.61
N PRO A 77 -7.62 7.66 -8.66
CA PRO A 77 -6.28 8.21 -8.58
C PRO A 77 -5.27 7.19 -8.05
N ALA A 78 -4.03 7.30 -8.52
CA ALA A 78 -2.91 6.57 -7.93
C ALA A 78 -2.43 7.19 -6.61
N GLY A 79 -2.72 8.46 -6.42
CA GLY A 79 -2.25 9.26 -5.29
C GLY A 79 -0.95 9.99 -5.55
N SER A 80 -0.68 10.97 -4.70
CA SER A 80 0.50 11.83 -4.77
C SER A 80 1.62 11.32 -3.86
N PRO A 81 2.92 11.59 -4.17
CA PRO A 81 4.03 11.25 -3.30
C PRO A 81 3.98 12.09 -2.02
N LYS A 82 4.52 11.56 -0.93
CA LYS A 82 4.66 12.28 0.34
C LYS A 82 6.12 12.60 0.60
N GLN A 83 6.42 13.89 0.73
CA GLN A 83 7.77 14.34 1.07
C GLN A 83 8.18 13.86 2.48
N ARG A 84 9.37 13.27 2.57
CA ARG A 84 10.01 12.88 3.82
C ARG A 84 10.85 14.01 4.40
N SER A 85 11.78 14.52 3.59
CA SER A 85 12.68 15.64 3.97
C SER A 85 13.38 16.20 2.74
N ASN A 86 13.65 17.51 2.70
CA ASN A 86 14.38 18.19 1.63
C ASN A 86 13.93 17.75 0.22
N ASP A 87 14.80 17.03 -0.49
CA ASP A 87 14.64 16.51 -1.84
C ASP A 87 14.23 15.01 -1.88
N THR A 88 13.90 14.44 -0.73
CA THR A 88 13.61 12.99 -0.59
C THR A 88 12.15 12.76 -0.21
N ASP A 89 11.48 11.87 -0.93
CA ASP A 89 10.14 11.39 -0.62
C ASP A 89 10.18 10.08 0.17
N TYR A 90 9.08 9.75 0.86
CA TYR A 90 8.84 8.39 1.31
C TYR A 90 8.70 7.46 0.09
N PRO A 91 9.02 6.15 0.22
CA PRO A 91 8.74 5.19 -0.83
C PRO A 91 7.29 5.32 -1.31
N TYR A 92 7.13 5.59 -2.62
CA TYR A 92 5.81 5.76 -3.20
C TYR A 92 5.14 4.41 -3.41
N ARG A 93 3.89 4.31 -3.00
CA ARG A 93 3.01 3.18 -3.26
C ARG A 93 1.68 3.70 -3.78
N PRO A 94 1.26 3.33 -5.01
CA PRO A 94 -0.02 3.76 -5.54
C PRO A 94 -1.19 3.16 -4.73
N HIS A 95 -2.32 3.84 -4.76
CA HIS A 95 -3.54 3.34 -4.12
C HIS A 95 -3.92 1.96 -4.66
N SER A 96 -4.35 1.06 -3.78
CA SER A 96 -4.62 -0.35 -4.14
C SER A 96 -5.69 -0.51 -5.21
N ALA A 97 -6.75 0.32 -5.20
CA ALA A 97 -7.76 0.30 -6.27
C ALA A 97 -7.17 0.69 -7.63
N PHE A 98 -6.29 1.69 -7.68
CA PHE A 98 -5.60 2.07 -8.92
C PHE A 98 -4.80 0.90 -9.50
N SER A 99 -3.95 0.27 -8.67
CA SER A 99 -3.17 -0.89 -9.11
C SER A 99 -4.04 -2.08 -9.52
N TYR A 100 -5.15 -2.31 -8.84
CA TYR A 100 -6.10 -3.37 -9.15
C TYR A 100 -6.76 -3.20 -10.53
N PHE A 101 -7.22 -1.97 -10.86
CA PHE A 101 -7.89 -1.70 -12.12
C PHE A 101 -6.95 -1.41 -13.29
N THR A 102 -5.69 -1.06 -13.04
CA THR A 102 -4.70 -0.81 -14.11
C THR A 102 -3.75 -1.98 -14.34
N GLY A 103 -3.47 -2.77 -13.32
CA GLY A 103 -2.39 -3.74 -13.30
C GLY A 103 -1.00 -3.11 -13.10
N TRP A 104 -0.91 -1.78 -12.90
CA TRP A 104 0.35 -1.08 -12.72
C TRP A 104 0.78 -1.13 -11.24
N GLY A 105 1.97 -1.69 -11.00
CA GLY A 105 2.50 -1.95 -9.66
C GLY A 105 3.40 -0.85 -9.11
N HIS A 106 4.51 -1.25 -8.49
CA HIS A 106 5.42 -0.37 -7.74
C HIS A 106 6.06 0.76 -8.57
N ASP A 107 6.20 0.58 -9.89
CA ASP A 107 6.79 1.56 -10.79
C ASP A 107 5.76 2.55 -11.38
N THR A 108 4.58 2.64 -10.78
CA THR A 108 3.54 3.62 -11.14
C THR A 108 4.09 5.04 -11.00
N THR A 109 3.88 5.85 -12.04
CA THR A 109 4.18 7.28 -11.95
C THR A 109 3.20 7.96 -11.00
N ALA A 110 3.72 8.59 -9.95
CA ALA A 110 2.91 9.26 -8.94
C ALA A 110 2.00 10.35 -9.56
N GLY A 111 0.80 10.51 -9.00
CA GLY A 111 -0.21 11.44 -9.51
C GLY A 111 -0.94 10.96 -10.77
N SER A 112 -0.73 9.71 -11.24
CA SER A 112 -1.51 9.13 -12.32
C SER A 112 -2.98 8.97 -11.93
N VAL A 113 -3.88 9.05 -12.92
CA VAL A 113 -5.33 8.95 -12.72
C VAL A 113 -5.93 8.03 -13.77
N LEU A 114 -6.69 7.04 -13.34
CA LEU A 114 -7.52 6.23 -14.23
C LEU A 114 -8.93 6.83 -14.26
N GLN A 115 -9.41 7.16 -15.45
CA GLN A 115 -10.77 7.68 -15.65
C GLN A 115 -11.56 6.74 -16.56
N GLY A 116 -12.78 6.41 -16.14
CA GLY A 116 -13.79 5.73 -16.95
C GLY A 116 -14.91 6.70 -17.28
N LEU A 117 -15.05 7.08 -18.55
CA LEU A 117 -16.15 7.91 -19.03
C LEU A 117 -17.29 7.03 -19.54
N TRP A 118 -18.51 7.20 -19.01
CA TRP A 118 -19.68 6.47 -19.46
C TRP A 118 -20.07 6.84 -20.88
N ARG A 119 -20.25 5.83 -21.76
CA ARG A 119 -20.61 6.00 -23.16
C ARG A 119 -22.01 5.46 -23.53
N GLY A 120 -22.85 5.26 -22.52
CA GLY A 120 -24.23 4.80 -22.70
C GLY A 120 -24.43 3.32 -22.36
N ASP A 121 -23.46 2.48 -22.62
CA ASP A 121 -23.49 1.04 -22.35
C ASP A 121 -22.21 0.49 -21.70
N HIS A 122 -21.12 1.25 -21.71
CA HIS A 122 -19.83 0.88 -21.13
C HIS A 122 -19.04 2.12 -20.72
N HIS A 123 -17.95 1.91 -19.97
CA HIS A 123 -16.96 2.95 -19.72
C HIS A 123 -15.82 2.88 -20.73
N GLU A 124 -15.50 4.03 -21.32
CA GLU A 124 -14.25 4.24 -22.06
C GLU A 124 -13.16 4.63 -21.07
N TRP A 125 -12.14 3.79 -20.95
CA TRP A 125 -11.08 3.96 -19.97
C TRP A 125 -9.87 4.68 -20.54
N THR A 126 -9.40 5.72 -19.85
CA THR A 126 -8.18 6.46 -20.15
C THR A 126 -7.32 6.56 -18.91
N LEU A 127 -6.05 6.22 -19.04
CA LEU A 127 -5.04 6.36 -17.99
C LEU A 127 -4.23 7.63 -18.24
N PHE A 128 -4.42 8.61 -17.39
CA PHE A 128 -3.68 9.86 -17.41
C PHE A 128 -2.41 9.70 -16.58
N ALA A 129 -1.26 9.82 -17.22
CA ALA A 129 0.03 9.66 -16.56
C ALA A 129 1.03 10.66 -17.15
N ARG A 130 2.05 10.99 -16.38
CA ARG A 130 3.12 11.86 -16.83
C ARG A 130 4.15 11.04 -17.61
N GLY A 131 4.30 11.34 -18.90
CA GLY A 131 5.33 10.78 -19.75
C GLY A 131 6.74 11.26 -19.41
N PRO A 132 7.80 10.79 -20.12
CA PRO A 132 9.16 11.28 -19.97
C PRO A 132 9.27 12.76 -20.36
N ALA A 133 9.96 13.54 -19.56
CA ALA A 133 10.25 14.93 -19.90
C ALA A 133 11.23 15.02 -21.07
N PRO A 134 11.03 15.96 -22.00
CA PRO A 134 12.05 16.26 -23.02
C PRO A 134 13.38 16.63 -22.36
N ARG A 135 14.50 16.09 -22.84
CA ARG A 135 15.84 16.39 -22.29
C ARG A 135 16.25 17.86 -22.39
N THR A 136 15.48 18.63 -23.15
CA THR A 136 15.63 20.09 -23.29
C THR A 136 14.73 20.87 -22.33
N SER A 137 13.91 20.22 -21.52
CA SER A 137 13.03 20.86 -20.55
C SER A 137 13.70 21.00 -19.18
N ASP A 138 13.33 22.04 -18.43
CA ASP A 138 13.77 22.22 -17.05
C ASP A 138 13.32 21.05 -16.14
N GLU A 139 12.18 20.45 -16.40
CA GLU A 139 11.71 19.28 -15.67
C GLU A 139 12.73 18.14 -15.68
N PHE A 140 13.37 17.87 -16.81
CA PHE A 140 14.30 16.76 -16.94
C PHE A 140 15.49 16.86 -15.98
N TYR A 141 16.07 18.05 -15.82
CA TYR A 141 17.34 18.21 -15.08
C TYR A 141 17.26 19.11 -13.84
N ALA A 142 16.21 19.93 -13.69
CA ALA A 142 16.09 20.85 -12.56
C ALA A 142 15.04 20.42 -11.53
N ASN A 143 14.20 19.43 -11.83
CA ASN A 143 13.22 18.89 -10.91
C ASN A 143 13.74 17.59 -10.30
N ASP A 144 14.18 17.63 -9.06
CA ASP A 144 14.76 16.50 -8.31
C ASP A 144 13.73 15.44 -7.90
N ALA A 145 12.45 15.79 -7.86
CA ALA A 145 11.39 14.86 -7.48
C ALA A 145 10.97 13.93 -8.63
N ILE A 146 10.95 14.46 -9.88
CA ILE A 146 10.39 13.74 -11.02
C ILE A 146 11.26 13.77 -12.28
N GLY A 147 12.32 14.57 -12.29
CA GLY A 147 13.22 14.67 -13.45
C GLY A 147 14.04 13.41 -13.66
N GLU A 148 14.08 12.90 -14.89
CA GLU A 148 14.79 11.65 -15.19
C GLU A 148 16.31 11.73 -14.98
N PHE A 149 16.87 12.94 -14.97
CA PHE A 149 18.28 13.14 -14.61
C PHE A 149 18.57 12.74 -13.14
N TRP A 150 17.56 12.86 -12.27
CA TRP A 150 17.64 12.56 -10.83
C TRP A 150 17.10 11.17 -10.49
N THR A 151 15.94 10.82 -11.05
CA THR A 151 15.16 9.65 -10.63
C THR A 151 15.25 8.48 -11.61
N GLY A 152 15.93 8.67 -12.75
CA GLY A 152 15.98 7.68 -13.81
C GLY A 152 14.83 7.78 -14.81
N ARG A 153 14.85 6.91 -15.81
CA ARG A 153 13.93 6.96 -16.95
C ARG A 153 12.49 6.58 -16.53
N ARG A 154 11.53 7.46 -16.80
CA ARG A 154 10.10 7.11 -16.77
C ARG A 154 9.68 6.36 -18.04
N ARG A 155 8.62 5.56 -17.95
CA ARG A 155 8.01 4.91 -19.12
C ARG A 155 7.30 5.95 -19.99
N SER A 156 7.37 5.78 -21.30
CA SER A 156 6.52 6.58 -22.19
C SER A 156 5.06 6.14 -22.09
N LEU A 157 4.14 7.03 -22.49
CA LEU A 157 2.71 6.71 -22.51
C LEU A 157 2.43 5.51 -23.42
N ASP A 158 3.11 5.39 -24.56
CA ASP A 158 2.97 4.25 -25.47
C ASP A 158 3.45 2.93 -24.84
N GLU A 159 4.53 2.98 -24.02
CA GLU A 159 4.97 1.81 -23.25
C GLU A 159 3.93 1.41 -22.21
N VAL A 160 3.35 2.38 -21.50
CA VAL A 160 2.29 2.14 -20.51
C VAL A 160 1.06 1.56 -21.20
N ALA A 161 0.61 2.19 -22.30
CA ALA A 161 -0.53 1.72 -23.08
C ALA A 161 -0.35 0.27 -23.56
N THR A 162 0.83 -0.03 -24.09
CA THR A 162 1.16 -1.39 -24.58
C THR A 162 1.18 -2.41 -23.44
N ARG A 163 1.84 -2.08 -22.31
CA ARG A 163 2.00 -3.01 -21.18
C ARG A 163 0.68 -3.35 -20.51
N PHE A 164 -0.17 -2.36 -20.30
CA PHE A 164 -1.40 -2.49 -19.51
C PHE A 164 -2.68 -2.54 -20.34
N GLY A 165 -2.58 -2.35 -21.67
CA GLY A 165 -3.74 -2.43 -22.55
C GLY A 165 -4.81 -1.38 -22.27
N ILE A 166 -4.39 -0.16 -21.89
CA ILE A 166 -5.27 0.96 -21.57
C ILE A 166 -4.85 2.14 -22.44
N ALA A 167 -5.80 2.87 -23.02
CA ALA A 167 -5.51 4.14 -23.67
C ALA A 167 -4.87 5.11 -22.67
N THR A 168 -3.85 5.85 -23.10
CA THR A 168 -3.11 6.78 -22.24
C THR A 168 -3.20 8.20 -22.74
N ALA A 169 -3.12 9.17 -21.82
CA ALA A 169 -3.01 10.59 -22.12
C ALA A 169 -2.06 11.27 -21.12
N GLU A 170 -1.56 12.46 -21.50
CA GLU A 170 -0.71 13.24 -20.57
C GLU A 170 -1.51 13.67 -19.34
N ARG A 171 -0.88 13.56 -18.15
CA ARG A 171 -1.54 13.87 -16.87
C ARG A 171 -2.15 15.28 -16.83
N GLU A 172 -1.49 16.22 -17.43
CA GLU A 172 -1.88 17.63 -17.51
C GLU A 172 -3.14 17.88 -18.33
N THR A 173 -3.56 16.90 -19.14
CA THR A 173 -4.81 16.96 -19.93
C THR A 173 -6.01 16.37 -19.17
N PHE A 174 -5.80 15.79 -17.99
CA PHE A 174 -6.89 15.32 -17.16
C PHE A 174 -7.74 16.49 -16.67
N VAL A 175 -9.03 16.38 -16.86
CA VAL A 175 -10.05 17.28 -16.31
C VAL A 175 -11.24 16.46 -15.85
N PHE A 176 -11.87 16.88 -14.77
CA PHE A 176 -13.17 16.34 -14.42
C PHE A 176 -14.19 16.75 -15.50
N PRO A 177 -15.09 15.84 -15.94
CA PRO A 177 -16.19 16.24 -16.79
C PRO A 177 -17.14 17.19 -16.03
N ASP A 178 -17.99 17.87 -16.78
CA ASP A 178 -19.03 18.70 -16.19
C ASP A 178 -19.96 17.82 -15.33
N SER A 179 -20.02 18.10 -14.03
CA SER A 179 -20.81 17.34 -13.06
C SER A 179 -22.33 17.47 -13.27
N GLU A 180 -22.80 18.50 -13.97
CA GLU A 180 -24.22 18.63 -14.34
C GLU A 180 -24.61 17.64 -15.45
N SER A 181 -23.66 17.27 -16.30
CA SER A 181 -23.90 16.37 -17.43
C SER A 181 -23.65 14.90 -17.12
N SER A 182 -22.80 14.58 -16.13
CA SER A 182 -22.50 13.20 -15.71
C SER A 182 -22.06 13.18 -14.24
N PRO A 183 -22.77 12.46 -13.35
CA PRO A 183 -22.30 12.22 -12.00
C PRO A 183 -20.88 11.62 -12.02
N ILE A 184 -20.08 11.96 -11.01
CA ILE A 184 -18.69 11.51 -10.88
C ILE A 184 -18.57 10.77 -9.55
N ALA A 185 -17.96 9.58 -9.57
CA ALA A 185 -17.50 8.88 -8.39
C ALA A 185 -15.97 8.83 -8.37
N VAL A 186 -15.36 9.14 -7.23
CA VAL A 186 -13.90 9.10 -7.06
C VAL A 186 -13.53 8.21 -5.89
N VAL A 187 -12.40 7.53 -5.97
CA VAL A 187 -11.77 6.91 -4.78
C VAL A 187 -11.19 8.05 -3.94
N TRP A 188 -11.98 8.47 -2.94
CA TRP A 188 -11.86 9.77 -2.28
C TRP A 188 -10.52 10.01 -1.59
N GLU A 189 -10.05 9.05 -0.80
CA GLU A 189 -8.83 9.22 0.00
C GLU A 189 -7.54 9.02 -0.79
N ALA A 190 -7.62 8.56 -2.05
CA ALA A 190 -6.45 8.23 -2.85
C ALA A 190 -5.61 9.46 -3.20
N ASP A 191 -6.23 10.61 -3.46
CA ASP A 191 -5.54 11.87 -3.75
C ASP A 191 -6.32 13.07 -3.19
N PRO A 192 -5.93 13.62 -2.02
CA PRO A 192 -6.62 14.73 -1.38
C PRO A 192 -6.72 16.01 -2.24
N ALA A 193 -5.75 16.23 -3.14
CA ALA A 193 -5.79 17.39 -4.01
C ALA A 193 -6.90 17.26 -5.06
N LEU A 194 -7.02 16.09 -5.70
CA LEU A 194 -8.12 15.82 -6.63
C LEU A 194 -9.48 15.82 -5.94
N SER A 195 -9.57 15.28 -4.72
CA SER A 195 -10.81 15.33 -3.93
C SER A 195 -11.22 16.77 -3.65
N GLY A 196 -10.30 17.65 -3.28
CA GLY A 196 -10.57 19.07 -3.07
C GLY A 196 -10.98 19.83 -4.35
N GLU A 197 -10.41 19.47 -5.51
CA GLU A 197 -10.88 19.99 -6.81
C GLU A 197 -12.32 19.56 -7.10
N LEU A 198 -12.67 18.31 -6.80
CA LEU A 198 -14.01 17.78 -7.01
C LEU A 198 -15.03 18.40 -6.02
N GLU A 199 -14.66 18.65 -4.76
CA GLU A 199 -15.48 19.43 -3.82
C GLU A 199 -15.84 20.79 -4.38
N THR A 200 -14.84 21.48 -4.92
CA THR A 200 -15.05 22.80 -5.54
C THR A 200 -16.00 22.71 -6.74
N LEU A 201 -15.85 21.70 -7.58
CA LEU A 201 -16.69 21.46 -8.74
C LEU A 201 -18.15 21.13 -8.36
N ARG A 202 -18.31 20.31 -7.32
CA ARG A 202 -19.65 19.90 -6.80
C ARG A 202 -20.32 20.98 -5.95
N GLY A 203 -19.56 21.94 -5.40
CA GLY A 203 -20.05 22.92 -4.44
C GLY A 203 -20.48 22.30 -3.09
N SER A 204 -19.92 21.14 -2.75
CA SER A 204 -20.20 20.40 -1.51
C SER A 204 -18.93 19.82 -0.90
N GLU A 205 -18.81 19.81 0.43
CA GLU A 205 -17.68 19.23 1.15
C GLU A 205 -17.86 17.70 1.34
N GLY A 206 -16.75 16.97 1.32
CA GLY A 206 -16.66 15.56 1.63
C GLY A 206 -17.12 14.60 0.53
N PRO A 207 -16.95 13.28 0.76
CA PRO A 207 -17.39 12.25 -0.15
C PRO A 207 -18.92 12.21 -0.26
N GLN A 208 -19.41 11.77 -1.42
CA GLN A 208 -20.83 11.51 -1.67
C GLN A 208 -21.10 10.02 -1.73
N SER A 209 -22.37 9.61 -1.75
CA SER A 209 -22.76 8.20 -1.76
C SER A 209 -22.12 7.39 -2.90
N ASP A 210 -21.94 7.98 -4.09
CA ASP A 210 -21.33 7.30 -5.22
C ASP A 210 -19.82 7.07 -5.00
N ASP A 211 -19.13 7.95 -4.25
CA ASP A 211 -17.73 7.79 -3.87
C ASP A 211 -17.58 6.62 -2.89
N ASP A 212 -18.43 6.59 -1.84
CA ASP A 212 -18.47 5.50 -0.84
C ASP A 212 -18.81 4.15 -1.51
N ASP A 213 -19.76 4.16 -2.46
CA ASP A 213 -20.12 2.97 -3.22
C ASP A 213 -18.98 2.49 -4.11
N LEU A 214 -18.25 3.38 -4.78
CA LEU A 214 -17.08 3.00 -5.59
C LEU A 214 -16.00 2.37 -4.73
N GLU A 215 -15.70 2.94 -3.57
CA GLU A 215 -14.69 2.41 -2.65
C GLU A 215 -15.11 1.04 -2.11
N ARG A 216 -16.38 0.91 -1.71
CA ARG A 216 -16.95 -0.36 -1.25
C ARG A 216 -16.91 -1.42 -2.34
N VAL A 217 -17.38 -1.14 -3.56
CA VAL A 217 -17.37 -2.09 -4.68
C VAL A 217 -15.95 -2.50 -5.05
N ALA A 218 -15.01 -1.54 -5.14
CA ALA A 218 -13.61 -1.82 -5.41
C ALA A 218 -12.97 -2.72 -4.32
N SER A 219 -13.39 -2.56 -3.06
CA SER A 219 -12.93 -3.40 -1.95
C SER A 219 -13.53 -4.81 -2.02
N GLU A 220 -14.83 -4.93 -2.25
CA GLU A 220 -15.54 -6.21 -2.38
C GLU A 220 -15.00 -7.05 -3.56
N MET A 221 -14.73 -6.42 -4.71
CA MET A 221 -14.15 -7.11 -5.87
C MET A 221 -12.79 -7.74 -5.55
N ARG A 222 -11.99 -7.14 -4.66
CA ARG A 222 -10.69 -7.67 -4.24
C ARG A 222 -10.77 -8.83 -3.26
N LEU A 223 -11.94 -9.13 -2.67
CA LEU A 223 -12.10 -10.29 -1.78
C LEU A 223 -11.97 -11.62 -2.54
N VAL A 224 -12.48 -11.68 -3.76
CA VAL A 224 -12.37 -12.89 -4.61
C VAL A 224 -11.23 -12.72 -5.59
N LYS A 225 -10.16 -13.51 -5.41
CA LYS A 225 -8.94 -13.42 -6.21
C LYS A 225 -9.07 -14.15 -7.54
N ASP A 226 -8.63 -13.52 -8.61
CA ASP A 226 -8.44 -14.17 -9.91
C ASP A 226 -7.14 -14.99 -9.96
N ASP A 227 -6.93 -15.73 -11.04
CA ASP A 227 -5.77 -16.62 -11.17
C ASP A 227 -4.43 -15.87 -11.18
N CYS A 228 -4.39 -14.63 -11.69
CA CYS A 228 -3.19 -13.80 -11.67
C CYS A 228 -2.87 -13.37 -10.23
N GLU A 229 -3.87 -12.94 -9.47
CA GLU A 229 -3.71 -12.57 -8.05
C GLU A 229 -3.24 -13.77 -7.22
N ILE A 230 -3.82 -14.95 -7.46
CA ILE A 230 -3.40 -16.18 -6.78
C ILE A 230 -1.93 -16.52 -7.09
N ALA A 231 -1.49 -16.34 -8.35
CA ALA A 231 -0.10 -16.58 -8.72
C ALA A 231 0.84 -15.60 -8.00
N GLU A 232 0.52 -14.31 -7.97
CA GLU A 232 1.32 -13.29 -7.27
C GLU A 232 1.39 -13.55 -5.76
N LEU A 233 0.27 -13.91 -5.13
CA LEU A 233 0.23 -14.28 -3.71
C LEU A 233 1.10 -15.52 -3.41
N ARG A 234 1.10 -16.53 -4.28
CA ARG A 234 1.95 -17.71 -4.13
C ARG A 234 3.43 -17.36 -4.20
N GLU A 235 3.82 -16.48 -5.11
CA GLU A 235 5.21 -15.99 -5.20
C GLU A 235 5.58 -15.16 -3.97
N ALA A 236 4.70 -14.30 -3.46
CA ALA A 236 4.91 -13.55 -2.23
C ALA A 236 5.14 -14.49 -1.03
N VAL A 237 4.30 -15.53 -0.90
CA VAL A 237 4.44 -16.57 0.14
C VAL A 237 5.77 -17.33 -0.01
N ALA A 238 6.14 -17.72 -1.23
CA ALA A 238 7.40 -18.44 -1.48
C ALA A 238 8.64 -17.58 -1.12
N SER A 239 8.63 -16.29 -1.46
CA SER A 239 9.69 -15.36 -1.09
C SER A 239 9.76 -15.14 0.42
N THR A 240 8.61 -15.00 1.08
CA THR A 240 8.51 -14.89 2.53
C THR A 240 9.03 -16.13 3.24
N HIS A 241 8.71 -17.31 2.74
CA HIS A 241 9.24 -18.58 3.29
C HIS A 241 10.79 -18.62 3.23
N ARG A 242 11.40 -18.17 2.13
CA ARG A 242 12.87 -18.05 2.05
C ARG A 242 13.40 -17.05 3.06
N GLY A 243 12.69 -15.93 3.29
CA GLY A 243 13.02 -14.96 4.34
C GLY A 243 12.99 -15.56 5.75
N PHE A 244 12.04 -16.43 6.05
CA PHE A 244 12.02 -17.16 7.33
C PHE A 244 13.19 -18.15 7.46
N THR A 245 13.66 -18.73 6.35
CA THR A 245 14.88 -19.55 6.35
C THR A 245 16.10 -18.69 6.71
N ASP A 246 16.24 -17.50 6.09
CA ASP A 246 17.33 -16.57 6.38
C ASP A 246 17.30 -16.11 7.86
N ILE A 247 16.11 -15.90 8.44
CA ILE A 247 15.94 -15.60 9.86
C ILE A 247 16.52 -16.71 10.75
N ILE A 248 16.19 -17.97 10.44
CA ILE A 248 16.69 -19.13 11.22
C ILE A 248 18.22 -19.21 11.12
N GLU A 249 18.79 -18.97 9.95
CA GLU A 249 20.24 -18.96 9.74
C GLU A 249 20.94 -17.80 10.47
N ALA A 250 20.25 -16.65 10.63
CA ALA A 250 20.77 -15.47 11.31
C ALA A 250 20.70 -15.56 12.84
N LEU A 251 19.83 -16.42 13.39
CA LEU A 251 19.61 -16.54 14.86
C LEU A 251 20.89 -16.70 15.68
N PRO A 252 21.87 -17.56 15.33
CA PRO A 252 23.10 -17.71 16.12
C PRO A 252 23.87 -16.40 16.28
N GLY A 253 23.85 -15.52 15.26
CA GLY A 253 24.50 -14.21 15.29
C GLY A 253 23.72 -13.15 16.05
N ALA A 254 22.41 -13.34 16.23
CA ALA A 254 21.53 -12.43 16.93
C ALA A 254 21.50 -12.66 18.45
N ILE A 255 21.74 -13.92 18.90
CA ILE A 255 21.76 -14.29 20.32
C ILE A 255 22.87 -13.53 21.03
N GLY A 256 22.51 -12.81 22.12
CA GLY A 256 23.45 -12.01 22.91
C GLY A 256 23.82 -10.65 22.26
N HIS A 257 23.37 -10.35 21.07
CA HIS A 257 23.51 -9.01 20.52
C HIS A 257 22.53 -8.04 21.20
N GLY A 258 22.98 -6.81 21.54
CA GLY A 258 22.15 -5.83 22.25
C GLY A 258 20.88 -5.42 21.52
N ARG A 259 20.84 -5.61 20.18
CA ARG A 259 19.69 -5.39 19.28
C ARG A 259 19.47 -6.64 18.42
N GLY A 260 19.33 -7.79 19.06
CA GLY A 260 19.17 -9.07 18.37
C GLY A 260 17.94 -9.09 17.44
N GLU A 261 16.85 -8.48 17.88
CA GLU A 261 15.62 -8.36 17.07
C GLU A 261 15.90 -7.63 15.74
N ARG A 262 16.69 -6.54 15.73
CA ARG A 262 17.07 -5.83 14.47
C ARG A 262 18.01 -6.63 13.58
N VAL A 263 18.81 -7.51 14.14
CA VAL A 263 19.63 -8.42 13.33
C VAL A 263 18.72 -9.34 12.49
N ILE A 264 17.69 -9.87 13.12
CA ILE A 264 16.70 -10.75 12.48
C ILE A 264 15.83 -9.97 11.47
N GLU A 265 15.33 -8.79 11.85
CA GLU A 265 14.62 -7.88 10.96
C GLU A 265 15.45 -7.60 9.69
N GLY A 266 16.72 -7.23 9.86
CA GLY A 266 17.63 -6.94 8.77
C GLY A 266 17.84 -8.12 7.82
N ALA A 267 17.90 -9.36 8.33
CA ALA A 267 18.00 -10.57 7.53
C ALA A 267 16.76 -10.75 6.64
N PHE A 268 15.57 -10.56 7.20
CA PHE A 268 14.32 -10.63 6.43
C PHE A 268 14.21 -9.50 5.40
N HIS A 269 14.50 -8.25 5.79
CA HIS A 269 14.47 -7.09 4.89
C HIS A 269 15.42 -7.23 3.70
N GLN A 270 16.59 -7.84 3.91
CA GLN A 270 17.52 -8.14 2.81
C GLN A 270 16.85 -9.07 1.77
N ARG A 271 16.20 -10.14 2.22
CA ARG A 271 15.47 -11.07 1.34
C ARG A 271 14.34 -10.38 0.61
N ALA A 272 13.52 -9.62 1.34
CA ALA A 272 12.38 -8.90 0.77
C ALA A 272 12.82 -7.94 -0.34
N ARG A 273 13.95 -7.26 -0.14
CA ARG A 273 14.48 -6.30 -1.14
C ARG A 273 15.14 -6.96 -2.35
N ILE A 274 15.67 -8.18 -2.20
CA ILE A 274 16.27 -8.95 -3.30
C ILE A 274 15.18 -9.57 -4.18
N GLU A 275 14.10 -10.10 -3.59
CA GLU A 275 13.10 -10.89 -4.31
C GLU A 275 11.78 -10.18 -4.58
N GLY A 276 11.57 -9.01 -4.00
CA GLY A 276 10.37 -8.21 -4.15
C GLY A 276 10.65 -6.71 -4.20
N ASN A 277 9.58 -5.94 -4.08
CA ASN A 277 9.66 -4.49 -3.95
C ASN A 277 10.25 -4.07 -2.60
N ALA A 278 9.68 -4.63 -1.51
CA ALA A 278 10.07 -4.33 -0.13
C ALA A 278 9.39 -5.33 0.84
N VAL A 279 9.41 -5.01 2.13
CA VAL A 279 8.47 -5.61 3.08
C VAL A 279 7.09 -5.02 2.86
N GLY A 280 6.05 -5.81 3.09
CA GLY A 280 4.66 -5.39 2.87
C GLY A 280 4.11 -4.50 3.98
N TYR A 281 4.70 -4.61 5.16
CA TYR A 281 4.39 -3.86 6.37
C TYR A 281 5.60 -3.86 7.30
N ASP A 282 5.59 -3.00 8.34
CA ASP A 282 6.65 -2.97 9.33
C ASP A 282 6.73 -4.32 10.03
N SER A 283 7.84 -5.03 9.81
CA SER A 283 8.02 -6.37 10.34
C SER A 283 8.06 -6.37 11.87
N ILE A 284 7.40 -7.31 12.48
CA ILE A 284 7.46 -7.55 13.93
C ILE A 284 8.48 -8.64 14.18
N VAL A 285 9.47 -8.33 15.00
CA VAL A 285 10.48 -9.28 15.49
C VAL A 285 10.58 -9.13 17.01
N ALA A 286 9.87 -9.97 17.73
CA ALA A 286 9.63 -9.81 19.15
C ALA A 286 10.14 -11.00 19.96
N ALA A 287 11.13 -10.76 20.82
CA ALA A 287 11.72 -11.79 21.68
C ALA A 287 11.19 -11.67 23.12
N GLY A 288 10.93 -12.80 23.75
CA GLY A 288 10.51 -12.86 25.15
C GLY A 288 9.25 -12.04 25.43
N SER A 289 9.31 -11.05 26.32
CA SER A 289 8.15 -10.23 26.70
C SER A 289 7.66 -9.29 25.60
N HIS A 290 8.48 -8.93 24.64
CA HIS A 290 8.05 -8.11 23.49
C HIS A 290 7.00 -8.83 22.64
N ALA A 291 7.03 -10.16 22.57
CA ALA A 291 6.04 -10.97 21.88
C ALA A 291 4.60 -10.85 22.45
N CYS A 292 4.43 -10.20 23.59
CA CYS A 292 3.11 -9.85 24.14
C CYS A 292 2.59 -8.49 23.69
N ILE A 293 3.36 -7.76 22.86
CA ILE A 293 2.99 -6.46 22.28
C ILE A 293 2.66 -6.72 20.81
N LEU A 294 1.38 -6.60 20.44
CA LEU A 294 0.89 -7.05 19.13
C LEU A 294 1.58 -6.38 17.94
N HIS A 295 1.85 -5.06 18.02
CA HIS A 295 2.56 -4.33 16.97
C HIS A 295 3.92 -3.83 17.48
N TRP A 296 4.79 -4.78 17.91
CA TRP A 296 6.15 -4.48 18.29
C TRP A 296 7.03 -4.30 17.07
N VAL A 297 7.10 -3.07 16.56
CA VAL A 297 7.87 -2.71 15.36
C VAL A 297 9.18 -1.99 15.66
N ASP A 298 9.44 -1.66 16.91
CA ASP A 298 10.71 -1.05 17.33
C ASP A 298 11.89 -2.00 17.19
N ASN A 299 11.66 -3.29 17.38
CA ASN A 299 12.60 -4.39 17.16
C ASN A 299 14.00 -4.12 17.80
N ASP A 300 14.04 -3.47 18.95
CA ASP A 300 15.30 -2.97 19.52
C ASP A 300 15.84 -3.80 20.70
N GLY A 301 15.16 -4.89 21.00
CA GLY A 301 15.48 -5.77 22.11
C GLY A 301 16.59 -6.80 21.82
N PRO A 302 17.23 -7.31 22.90
CA PRO A 302 18.13 -8.45 22.80
C PRO A 302 17.34 -9.76 22.68
N ILE A 303 17.90 -10.72 21.95
CA ILE A 303 17.42 -12.11 21.91
C ILE A 303 18.28 -12.94 22.86
N ARG A 304 17.66 -13.71 23.77
CA ARG A 304 18.34 -14.53 24.77
C ARG A 304 18.09 -16.01 24.53
N ASP A 305 19.05 -16.82 24.93
CA ASP A 305 18.85 -18.27 24.97
C ASP A 305 17.66 -18.64 25.86
N GLY A 306 16.79 -19.50 25.35
CA GLY A 306 15.55 -19.92 26.03
C GLY A 306 14.33 -19.02 25.78
N ASP A 307 14.48 -17.86 25.13
CA ASP A 307 13.34 -17.05 24.69
C ASP A 307 12.54 -17.76 23.56
N LEU A 308 11.27 -17.38 23.43
CA LEU A 308 10.54 -17.51 22.16
C LEU A 308 10.78 -16.23 21.34
N LEU A 309 10.92 -16.41 20.04
CA LEU A 309 10.98 -15.33 19.05
C LEU A 309 9.73 -15.43 18.20
N LEU A 310 8.87 -14.43 18.26
CA LEU A 310 7.76 -14.23 17.34
C LEU A 310 8.25 -13.34 16.20
N VAL A 311 8.02 -13.79 14.97
CA VAL A 311 8.26 -12.99 13.76
C VAL A 311 6.98 -12.95 12.95
N ASP A 312 6.56 -11.72 12.60
CA ASP A 312 5.46 -11.44 11.71
C ASP A 312 5.98 -10.57 10.57
N ALA A 313 6.03 -11.13 9.37
CA ALA A 313 6.67 -10.48 8.24
C ALA A 313 6.15 -11.02 6.90
N GLY A 314 6.14 -10.16 5.89
CA GLY A 314 5.72 -10.50 4.54
C GLY A 314 6.49 -9.74 3.47
N VAL A 315 6.80 -10.43 2.37
CA VAL A 315 7.40 -9.81 1.19
C VAL A 315 6.32 -9.21 0.31
N GLU A 316 6.44 -7.93 -0.03
CA GLU A 316 5.66 -7.27 -1.08
C GLU A 316 6.35 -7.47 -2.43
N ARG A 317 5.61 -8.01 -3.41
CA ARG A 317 6.06 -8.17 -4.79
C ARG A 317 6.07 -6.83 -5.54
N GLU A 318 6.70 -6.77 -6.71
CA GLU A 318 6.65 -5.61 -7.60
C GLU A 318 5.22 -5.30 -8.08
N SER A 319 4.35 -6.30 -8.09
CA SER A 319 2.91 -6.18 -8.35
C SER A 319 2.11 -5.62 -7.17
N LEU A 320 2.75 -5.40 -6.01
CA LEU A 320 2.18 -4.95 -4.73
C LEU A 320 1.33 -6.01 -4.00
N TYR A 321 1.31 -7.25 -4.47
CA TYR A 321 0.75 -8.36 -3.71
C TYR A 321 1.73 -8.77 -2.61
N THR A 322 1.20 -9.00 -1.42
CA THR A 322 1.96 -9.19 -0.18
C THR A 322 1.57 -10.50 0.48
N ALA A 323 2.55 -11.21 1.05
CA ALA A 323 2.29 -12.27 2.03
C ALA A 323 2.27 -11.66 3.43
N ASP A 324 1.57 -12.35 4.34
CA ASP A 324 1.43 -11.99 5.74
C ASP A 324 1.54 -13.28 6.57
N ILE A 325 2.69 -13.49 7.21
CA ILE A 325 3.01 -14.76 7.86
C ILE A 325 3.62 -14.51 9.23
N THR A 326 2.95 -15.03 10.27
CA THR A 326 3.50 -15.08 11.62
C THR A 326 4.05 -16.47 11.95
N ARG A 327 5.24 -16.53 12.57
CA ARG A 327 5.82 -17.75 13.14
C ARG A 327 6.48 -17.45 14.48
N THR A 328 6.28 -18.38 15.44
CA THR A 328 6.95 -18.34 16.74
C THR A 328 7.95 -19.49 16.85
N LEU A 329 9.19 -19.17 17.18
CA LEU A 329 10.31 -20.09 17.18
C LEU A 329 10.96 -20.12 18.58
N PRO A 330 11.35 -21.30 19.13
CA PRO A 330 12.24 -21.34 20.28
C PRO A 330 13.66 -20.98 19.84
N VAL A 331 14.24 -19.93 20.42
CA VAL A 331 15.53 -19.36 20.00
C VAL A 331 16.65 -20.39 19.96
N ASN A 332 16.66 -21.33 20.89
CA ASN A 332 17.66 -22.41 20.98
C ASN A 332 17.23 -23.72 20.28
N GLY A 333 16.15 -23.68 19.47
CA GLY A 333 15.64 -24.82 18.74
C GLY A 333 14.87 -25.85 19.59
N ARG A 334 14.60 -25.57 20.87
CA ARG A 334 13.89 -26.49 21.78
C ARG A 334 12.88 -25.75 22.62
N PHE A 335 11.63 -26.21 22.59
CA PHE A 335 10.60 -25.75 23.50
C PHE A 335 10.81 -26.32 24.92
N THR A 336 10.63 -25.50 25.94
CA THR A 336 10.34 -25.99 27.31
C THR A 336 8.97 -26.66 27.32
N GLN A 337 8.65 -27.35 28.41
CA GLN A 337 7.34 -28.00 28.57
C GLN A 337 6.19 -26.97 28.50
N GLN A 338 6.34 -25.83 29.16
CA GLN A 338 5.34 -24.77 29.19
C GLN A 338 5.19 -24.11 27.80
N GLN A 339 6.30 -23.80 27.14
CA GLN A 339 6.27 -23.22 25.78
C GLN A 339 5.58 -24.17 24.81
N ARG A 340 5.88 -25.48 24.86
CA ARG A 340 5.26 -26.50 24.01
C ARG A 340 3.76 -26.59 24.24
N LEU A 341 3.34 -26.60 25.53
CA LEU A 341 1.92 -26.68 25.91
C LEU A 341 1.10 -25.55 25.29
N VAL A 342 1.60 -24.30 25.38
CA VAL A 342 0.93 -23.13 24.81
C VAL A 342 1.01 -23.15 23.28
N TYR A 343 2.17 -23.49 22.72
CA TYR A 343 2.36 -23.55 21.27
C TYR A 343 1.41 -24.56 20.60
N GLU A 344 1.29 -25.78 21.18
CA GLU A 344 0.41 -26.82 20.65
C GLU A 344 -1.07 -26.43 20.72
N ALA A 345 -1.50 -25.71 21.75
CA ALA A 345 -2.85 -25.17 21.84
C ALA A 345 -3.15 -24.12 20.75
N VAL A 346 -2.20 -23.23 20.47
CA VAL A 346 -2.34 -22.23 19.39
C VAL A 346 -2.31 -22.93 18.02
N LEU A 347 -1.47 -23.94 17.83
CA LEU A 347 -1.43 -24.71 16.59
C LEU A 347 -2.76 -25.45 16.36
N GLU A 348 -3.31 -26.10 17.38
CA GLU A 348 -4.62 -26.76 17.30
C GLU A 348 -5.73 -25.74 16.92
N ALA A 349 -5.69 -24.52 17.48
CA ALA A 349 -6.65 -23.48 17.13
C ALA A 349 -6.51 -23.04 15.67
N ALA A 350 -5.28 -22.89 15.17
CA ALA A 350 -5.02 -22.56 13.77
C ALA A 350 -5.48 -23.67 12.83
N ASP A 351 -5.19 -24.92 13.14
CA ASP A 351 -5.63 -26.07 12.33
C ASP A 351 -7.16 -26.19 12.30
N ALA A 352 -7.83 -26.02 13.44
CA ALA A 352 -9.29 -26.02 13.50
C ALA A 352 -9.91 -24.89 12.69
N ALA A 353 -9.31 -23.67 12.73
CA ALA A 353 -9.73 -22.54 11.91
C ALA A 353 -9.57 -22.84 10.42
N PHE A 354 -8.46 -23.44 10.02
CA PHE A 354 -8.21 -23.88 8.64
C PHE A 354 -9.28 -24.89 8.17
N ASP A 355 -9.61 -25.87 8.99
CA ASP A 355 -10.62 -26.87 8.69
C ASP A 355 -12.04 -26.29 8.56
N ALA A 356 -12.29 -25.14 9.21
CA ALA A 356 -13.56 -24.44 9.13
C ALA A 356 -13.72 -23.64 7.83
N VAL A 357 -12.64 -23.31 7.10
CA VAL A 357 -12.70 -22.55 5.86
C VAL A 357 -13.33 -23.37 4.75
N LYS A 358 -14.57 -23.01 4.37
CA LYS A 358 -15.33 -23.65 3.28
C LYS A 358 -16.17 -22.61 2.54
N PRO A 359 -16.47 -22.84 1.25
CA PRO A 359 -17.37 -21.96 0.52
C PRO A 359 -18.72 -21.79 1.25
N GLY A 360 -19.15 -20.53 1.39
CA GLY A 360 -20.42 -20.18 2.04
C GLY A 360 -20.35 -20.04 3.57
N VAL A 361 -19.21 -20.32 4.20
CA VAL A 361 -19.02 -20.08 5.63
C VAL A 361 -18.74 -18.59 5.88
N PRO A 362 -19.46 -17.92 6.80
CA PRO A 362 -19.14 -16.56 7.22
C PRO A 362 -17.72 -16.47 7.81
N PHE A 363 -16.99 -15.40 7.54
CA PHE A 363 -15.59 -15.27 7.99
C PHE A 363 -15.45 -15.32 9.52
N HIS A 364 -16.41 -14.73 10.27
CA HIS A 364 -16.40 -14.79 11.74
C HIS A 364 -16.40 -16.22 12.29
N THR A 365 -17.01 -17.19 11.58
CA THR A 365 -17.00 -18.59 12.01
C THR A 365 -15.60 -19.18 12.11
N VAL A 366 -14.67 -18.72 11.26
CA VAL A 366 -13.27 -19.14 11.32
C VAL A 366 -12.60 -18.63 12.61
N HIS A 367 -12.87 -17.37 12.96
CA HIS A 367 -12.41 -16.77 14.22
C HIS A 367 -13.02 -17.49 15.43
N ASP A 368 -14.35 -17.67 15.47
CA ASP A 368 -15.06 -18.29 16.59
C ASP A 368 -14.57 -19.72 16.84
N THR A 369 -14.25 -20.46 15.75
CA THR A 369 -13.69 -21.81 15.84
C THR A 369 -12.32 -21.80 16.53
N ALA A 370 -11.42 -20.90 16.16
CA ALA A 370 -10.12 -20.76 16.81
C ALA A 370 -10.28 -20.36 18.30
N MET A 371 -11.15 -19.39 18.57
CA MET A 371 -11.39 -18.91 19.93
C MET A 371 -11.97 -19.97 20.86
N ALA A 372 -12.87 -20.85 20.35
CA ALA A 372 -13.39 -21.96 21.12
C ALA A 372 -12.31 -22.96 21.55
N VAL A 373 -11.33 -23.23 20.67
CA VAL A 373 -10.16 -24.09 21.01
C VAL A 373 -9.30 -23.43 22.10
N ILE A 374 -8.98 -22.13 21.91
CA ILE A 374 -8.20 -21.38 22.92
C ILE A 374 -8.92 -21.33 24.26
N ALA A 375 -10.22 -21.01 24.27
CA ALA A 375 -11.03 -20.95 25.48
C ALA A 375 -11.03 -22.30 26.25
N ARG A 376 -11.12 -23.41 25.54
CA ARG A 376 -11.05 -24.77 26.13
C ARG A 376 -9.70 -24.97 26.84
N HIS A 377 -8.58 -24.71 26.17
CA HIS A 377 -7.26 -24.88 26.79
C HIS A 377 -7.04 -23.95 27.99
N VAL A 378 -7.44 -22.68 27.87
CA VAL A 378 -7.32 -21.71 28.97
C VAL A 378 -8.19 -22.11 30.16
N SER A 379 -9.38 -22.74 29.92
CA SER A 379 -10.22 -23.33 30.96
C SER A 379 -9.53 -24.51 31.65
N GLU A 380 -8.96 -25.44 30.88
CA GLU A 380 -8.23 -26.60 31.37
C GLU A 380 -7.00 -26.20 32.24
N TRP A 381 -6.35 -25.09 31.90
CA TRP A 381 -5.25 -24.51 32.67
C TRP A 381 -5.70 -23.74 33.91
N GLY A 382 -7.02 -23.53 34.08
CA GLY A 382 -7.59 -22.83 35.24
C GLY A 382 -7.43 -21.31 35.21
N PHE A 383 -7.29 -20.72 34.05
CA PHE A 383 -7.11 -19.26 33.89
C PHE A 383 -8.40 -18.51 33.53
N LEU A 384 -9.51 -19.21 33.21
CA LEU A 384 -10.76 -18.52 32.96
C LEU A 384 -11.39 -18.00 34.25
N PRO A 385 -11.82 -16.72 34.29
CA PRO A 385 -12.52 -16.15 35.45
C PRO A 385 -14.00 -16.57 35.53
N VAL A 386 -14.55 -17.13 34.44
CA VAL A 386 -15.93 -17.57 34.28
C VAL A 386 -15.99 -18.98 33.68
N SER A 387 -17.16 -19.56 33.49
CA SER A 387 -17.29 -20.87 32.84
C SER A 387 -16.87 -20.84 31.37
N LEU A 388 -16.51 -22.00 30.82
CA LEU A 388 -16.19 -22.11 29.39
C LEU A 388 -17.39 -21.71 28.52
N GLU A 389 -18.61 -22.12 28.89
CA GLU A 389 -19.83 -21.77 28.17
C GLU A 389 -20.04 -20.26 28.14
N GLU A 390 -19.92 -19.58 29.29
CA GLU A 390 -20.05 -18.12 29.38
C GLU A 390 -18.95 -17.40 28.60
N THR A 391 -17.74 -17.97 28.52
CA THR A 391 -16.66 -17.41 27.70
C THR A 391 -16.98 -17.46 26.21
N ILE A 392 -17.45 -18.61 25.71
CA ILE A 392 -17.78 -18.82 24.30
C ILE A 392 -18.98 -17.97 23.87
N GLU A 393 -19.98 -17.81 24.73
CA GLU A 393 -21.14 -16.94 24.42
C GLU A 393 -20.80 -15.44 24.32
N LYS A 394 -19.69 -15.01 24.90
CA LYS A 394 -19.27 -13.58 24.92
C LYS A 394 -18.14 -13.23 23.94
N THR A 395 -17.57 -14.21 23.27
CA THR A 395 -16.54 -14.02 22.25
C THR A 395 -17.15 -14.00 20.85
#